data_7364f2cd8c0562fc6c878ecdc6c73e6f
#
_entry.id   7364f2cd8c0562fc6c878ecdc6c73e6f
#
_cell.length_a   1.000
_cell.length_b   1.000
_cell.length_c   1.000
_cell.angle_alpha   90.00
_cell.angle_beta   90.00
_cell.angle_gamma   90.00
#
_symmetry.space_group_name_H-M   'P 1'
#
loop_
_entity.id
_entity.type
_entity.pdbx_description
1 polymer ?
#
loop_
_entity_poly.entity_id
_entity_poly.type
_entity_poly.pdbx_seq_one_letter_code
_entity_poly.pdbx_strand_id
1 'polypeptide(L)'
;FAPYFVEYANWARNYGAETIVVPPNEANGFEPDPKALKAALDPKVKIVIINNPNNPTGAIYSKETIQEIADVLKEAEKEYGHPIYILSDEPYRELVYVDREVPYIPDFYDNTLIAYSWSKSLSLPGERIGYIAIPKKSDNSEEFFSAAVVANRVCGDTNAPSLMQLVVERCMDAQVDIPYYEKNAKDLYKIVTDAGFDALVPQGAFYLWIKSPVADEKELVAAAKDERILMV
;
A
#
# COMPACT_ATOMS: atom_id res chain seq x y z
N PHE A 1 0.31 -7.93 -4.66
CA PHE A 1 1.42 -8.65 -4.04
C PHE A 1 1.02 -9.03 -2.62
N ALA A 2 1.18 -10.31 -2.25
CA ALA A 2 0.93 -10.76 -0.89
C ALA A 2 2.17 -10.49 0.00
N PRO A 3 1.98 -10.24 1.31
CA PRO A 3 0.70 -9.92 1.95
C PRO A 3 0.23 -8.49 1.58
N TYR A 4 -1.07 -8.27 1.65
CA TYR A 4 -1.66 -6.99 1.23
C TYR A 4 -2.88 -6.64 2.09
N PHE A 5 -3.31 -5.38 2.03
CA PHE A 5 -4.53 -4.93 2.70
C PHE A 5 -5.76 -5.62 2.10
N VAL A 6 -6.42 -6.44 2.89
CA VAL A 6 -7.46 -7.40 2.44
C VAL A 6 -8.63 -6.77 1.68
N GLU A 7 -8.93 -5.50 1.93
CA GLU A 7 -10.05 -4.81 1.28
C GLU A 7 -9.85 -4.59 -0.23
N TYR A 8 -8.62 -4.61 -0.74
CA TYR A 8 -8.39 -4.49 -2.19
C TYR A 8 -9.15 -5.54 -2.98
N ALA A 9 -9.12 -6.80 -2.53
CA ALA A 9 -9.83 -7.89 -3.18
C ALA A 9 -11.36 -7.73 -3.07
N ASN A 10 -11.83 -7.23 -1.93
CA ASN A 10 -13.26 -6.99 -1.71
C ASN A 10 -13.78 -5.87 -2.60
N TRP A 11 -13.03 -4.76 -2.70
CA TRP A 11 -13.40 -3.65 -3.57
C TRP A 11 -13.41 -4.05 -5.04
N ALA A 12 -12.40 -4.76 -5.51
CA ALA A 12 -12.34 -5.28 -6.88
C ALA A 12 -13.56 -6.16 -7.19
N ARG A 13 -13.88 -7.10 -6.29
CA ARG A 13 -15.03 -8.02 -6.44
C ARG A 13 -16.36 -7.29 -6.53
N ASN A 14 -16.54 -6.19 -5.77
CA ASN A 14 -17.79 -5.40 -5.80
C ASN A 14 -18.11 -4.84 -7.19
N TYR A 15 -17.08 -4.66 -8.02
CA TYR A 15 -17.23 -4.19 -9.40
C TYR A 15 -17.01 -5.29 -10.45
N GLY A 16 -17.06 -6.55 -10.02
CA GLY A 16 -16.99 -7.70 -10.94
C GLY A 16 -15.57 -8.01 -11.43
N ALA A 17 -14.55 -7.42 -10.82
CA ALA A 17 -13.17 -7.75 -11.15
C ALA A 17 -12.69 -8.97 -10.36
N GLU A 18 -11.81 -9.76 -10.97
CA GLU A 18 -11.08 -10.84 -10.33
C GLU A 18 -9.73 -10.34 -9.82
N THR A 19 -9.30 -10.87 -8.68
CA THR A 19 -8.01 -10.53 -8.08
C THR A 19 -7.03 -11.67 -8.30
N ILE A 20 -5.90 -11.35 -8.92
CA ILE A 20 -4.75 -12.25 -9.02
C ILE A 20 -3.79 -11.88 -7.90
N VAL A 21 -3.44 -12.85 -7.06
CA VAL A 21 -2.52 -12.63 -5.95
C VAL A 21 -1.12 -13.08 -6.37
N VAL A 22 -0.19 -12.13 -6.43
CA VAL A 22 1.23 -12.44 -6.63
C VAL A 22 1.80 -12.93 -5.31
N PRO A 23 2.49 -14.11 -5.28
CA PRO A 23 3.01 -14.71 -4.05
C PRO A 23 3.94 -13.78 -3.25
N PRO A 24 4.03 -13.96 -1.91
CA PRO A 24 4.95 -13.20 -1.09
C PRO A 24 6.41 -13.58 -1.37
N ASN A 25 7.30 -12.61 -1.24
CA ASN A 25 8.74 -12.82 -1.36
C ASN A 25 9.40 -12.67 0.04
N GLU A 26 9.21 -13.68 0.88
CA GLU A 26 9.72 -13.67 2.26
C GLU A 26 11.25 -13.57 2.30
N ALA A 27 11.93 -14.24 1.37
CA ALA A 27 13.39 -14.25 1.29
C ALA A 27 14.01 -12.88 1.02
N ASN A 28 13.23 -11.95 0.45
CA ASN A 28 13.63 -10.55 0.18
C ASN A 28 12.87 -9.54 1.05
N GLY A 29 12.52 -9.90 2.28
CA GLY A 29 11.85 -8.99 3.21
C GLY A 29 10.49 -8.49 2.72
N PHE A 30 9.78 -9.28 1.94
CA PHE A 30 8.48 -8.99 1.33
C PHE A 30 8.48 -7.87 0.27
N GLU A 31 9.64 -7.48 -0.26
CA GLU A 31 9.65 -6.72 -1.51
C GLU A 31 9.04 -7.56 -2.63
N PRO A 32 8.23 -6.99 -3.54
CA PRO A 32 7.65 -7.72 -4.66
C PRO A 32 8.70 -8.44 -5.51
N ASP A 33 8.35 -9.63 -6.01
CA ASP A 33 9.16 -10.33 -7.01
C ASP A 33 8.64 -10.02 -8.43
N PRO A 34 9.39 -9.29 -9.26
CA PRO A 34 9.00 -8.98 -10.64
C PRO A 34 8.83 -10.23 -11.52
N LYS A 35 9.55 -11.32 -11.22
CA LYS A 35 9.40 -12.58 -11.95
C LYS A 35 8.09 -13.27 -11.63
N ALA A 36 7.69 -13.24 -10.34
CA ALA A 36 6.40 -13.75 -9.92
C ALA A 36 5.25 -12.90 -10.51
N LEU A 37 5.43 -11.55 -10.58
CA LEU A 37 4.49 -10.69 -11.28
C LEU A 37 4.36 -11.10 -12.74
N LYS A 38 5.46 -11.21 -13.47
CA LYS A 38 5.45 -11.60 -14.90
C LYS A 38 4.73 -12.92 -15.13
N ALA A 39 4.91 -13.90 -14.23
CA ALA A 39 4.23 -15.19 -14.33
C ALA A 39 2.73 -15.14 -14.02
N ALA A 40 2.29 -14.12 -13.27
CA ALA A 40 0.89 -13.94 -12.87
C ALA A 40 0.08 -13.07 -13.86
N LEU A 41 0.75 -12.30 -14.71
CA LEU A 41 0.09 -11.44 -15.70
C LEU A 41 -0.61 -12.26 -16.79
N ASP A 42 -1.79 -11.79 -17.17
CA ASP A 42 -2.53 -12.26 -18.34
C ASP A 42 -3.16 -11.06 -19.08
N PRO A 43 -3.66 -11.24 -20.34
CA PRO A 43 -4.22 -10.14 -21.13
C PRO A 43 -5.47 -9.46 -20.54
N LYS A 44 -6.05 -9.99 -19.46
CA LYS A 44 -7.19 -9.38 -18.78
C LYS A 44 -6.78 -8.41 -17.69
N VAL A 45 -5.51 -8.47 -17.24
CA VAL A 45 -5.02 -7.58 -16.18
C VAL A 45 -5.07 -6.12 -16.64
N LYS A 46 -5.65 -5.26 -15.82
CA LYS A 46 -5.80 -3.82 -16.07
C LYS A 46 -5.12 -2.97 -15.02
N ILE A 47 -5.04 -3.48 -13.78
CA ILE A 47 -4.51 -2.73 -12.64
C ILE A 47 -3.60 -3.63 -11.82
N VAL A 48 -2.44 -3.09 -11.42
CA VAL A 48 -1.55 -3.66 -10.41
C VAL A 48 -1.55 -2.72 -9.21
N ILE A 49 -1.86 -3.22 -8.02
CA ILE A 49 -1.86 -2.41 -6.80
C ILE A 49 -0.52 -2.55 -6.10
N ILE A 50 0.11 -1.42 -5.80
CA ILE A 50 1.33 -1.31 -5.01
C ILE A 50 1.04 -0.42 -3.81
N ASN A 51 1.26 -0.94 -2.60
CA ASN A 51 1.17 -0.18 -1.36
C ASN A 51 2.57 -0.06 -0.75
N ASN A 52 3.11 1.16 -0.69
CA ASN A 52 4.48 1.40 -0.28
C ASN A 52 4.60 2.72 0.51
N PRO A 53 5.06 2.71 1.77
CA PRO A 53 5.37 1.55 2.63
C PRO A 53 4.19 0.60 2.80
N ASN A 54 4.49 -0.71 2.92
CA ASN A 54 3.47 -1.75 2.80
C ASN A 54 2.66 -1.96 4.09
N ASN A 55 1.38 -2.10 3.93
CA ASN A 55 0.46 -2.68 4.91
C ASN A 55 0.17 -4.14 4.48
N PRO A 56 0.52 -5.18 5.27
CA PRO A 56 0.83 -5.12 6.70
C PRO A 56 2.32 -5.29 7.07
N THR A 57 3.24 -5.43 6.13
CA THR A 57 4.62 -5.84 6.45
C THR A 57 5.49 -4.71 6.98
N GLY A 58 5.17 -3.45 6.69
CA GLY A 58 6.05 -2.30 6.97
C GLY A 58 7.30 -2.24 6.05
N ALA A 59 7.39 -3.11 5.05
CA ALA A 59 8.48 -3.09 4.08
C ALA A 59 8.41 -1.83 3.21
N ILE A 60 9.59 -1.32 2.83
CA ILE A 60 9.75 -0.25 1.84
C ILE A 60 10.38 -0.85 0.59
N TYR A 61 9.70 -0.74 -0.54
CA TYR A 61 10.17 -1.28 -1.81
C TYR A 61 11.26 -0.40 -2.40
N SER A 62 12.31 -1.03 -2.94
CA SER A 62 13.45 -0.35 -3.53
C SER A 62 13.13 0.29 -4.89
N LYS A 63 13.96 1.26 -5.30
CA LYS A 63 13.88 1.86 -6.65
C LYS A 63 14.11 0.81 -7.72
N GLU A 64 15.01 -0.12 -7.45
CA GLU A 64 15.35 -1.25 -8.33
C GLU A 64 14.15 -2.15 -8.55
N THR A 65 13.47 -2.57 -7.47
CA THR A 65 12.26 -3.39 -7.55
C THR A 65 11.14 -2.67 -8.32
N ILE A 66 10.93 -1.38 -8.07
CA ILE A 66 9.92 -0.59 -8.81
C ILE A 66 10.28 -0.47 -10.29
N GLN A 67 11.56 -0.26 -10.63
CA GLN A 67 12.00 -0.22 -12.02
C GLN A 67 11.76 -1.56 -12.73
N GLU A 68 12.11 -2.68 -12.10
CA GLU A 68 11.89 -4.00 -12.68
C GLU A 68 10.40 -4.30 -12.88
N ILE A 69 9.54 -3.91 -11.93
CA ILE A 69 8.08 -4.00 -12.10
C ILE A 69 7.62 -3.16 -13.29
N ALA A 70 8.08 -1.92 -13.41
CA ALA A 70 7.74 -1.03 -14.51
C ALA A 70 8.15 -1.63 -15.87
N ASP A 71 9.33 -2.25 -15.94
CA ASP A 71 9.81 -2.88 -17.17
C ASP A 71 8.98 -4.11 -17.54
N VAL A 72 8.60 -4.95 -16.58
CA VAL A 72 7.68 -6.08 -16.78
C VAL A 72 6.34 -5.60 -17.34
N LEU A 73 5.77 -4.51 -16.77
CA LEU A 73 4.48 -3.98 -17.22
C LEU A 73 4.58 -3.37 -18.61
N LYS A 74 5.66 -2.64 -18.93
CA LYS A 74 5.89 -2.10 -20.30
C LYS A 74 6.00 -3.19 -21.36
N GLU A 75 6.60 -4.33 -21.01
CA GLU A 75 6.63 -5.51 -21.90
C GLU A 75 5.23 -6.10 -22.09
N ALA A 76 4.47 -6.27 -21.01
CA ALA A 76 3.12 -6.81 -21.05
C ALA A 76 2.14 -5.92 -21.82
N GLU A 77 2.21 -4.60 -21.67
CA GLU A 77 1.39 -3.65 -22.46
C GLU A 77 1.61 -3.80 -23.97
N LYS A 78 2.87 -3.96 -24.38
CA LYS A 78 3.21 -4.19 -25.80
C LYS A 78 2.65 -5.52 -26.32
N GLU A 79 2.71 -6.56 -25.48
CA GLU A 79 2.22 -7.89 -25.83
C GLU A 79 0.70 -7.93 -25.90
N TYR A 80 0.03 -7.30 -24.91
CA TYR A 80 -1.43 -7.38 -24.78
C TYR A 80 -2.18 -6.31 -25.58
N GLY A 81 -1.47 -5.26 -26.01
CA GLY A 81 -2.03 -4.18 -26.84
C GLY A 81 -2.97 -3.23 -26.08
N HIS A 82 -2.82 -3.11 -24.78
CA HIS A 82 -3.57 -2.16 -23.95
C HIS A 82 -2.76 -1.74 -22.71
N PRO A 83 -3.05 -0.56 -22.13
CA PRO A 83 -2.38 -0.11 -20.92
C PRO A 83 -2.72 -0.98 -19.71
N ILE A 84 -1.74 -1.11 -18.80
CA ILE A 84 -1.87 -1.69 -17.46
C ILE A 84 -1.51 -0.60 -16.46
N TYR A 85 -2.40 -0.24 -15.56
CA TYR A 85 -2.15 0.86 -14.63
C TYR A 85 -1.59 0.35 -13.31
N ILE A 86 -0.64 1.08 -12.73
CA ILE A 86 -0.29 0.92 -11.31
C ILE A 86 -1.20 1.82 -10.49
N LEU A 87 -1.90 1.25 -9.50
CA LEU A 87 -2.51 2.00 -8.43
C LEU A 87 -1.52 2.03 -7.26
N SER A 88 -0.84 3.16 -7.09
CA SER A 88 0.08 3.41 -5.98
C SER A 88 -0.70 3.92 -4.78
N ASP A 89 -0.85 3.08 -3.76
CA ASP A 89 -1.52 3.43 -2.49
C ASP A 89 -0.46 3.85 -1.47
N GLU A 90 -0.42 5.16 -1.14
CA GLU A 90 0.69 5.80 -0.44
C GLU A 90 0.32 6.44 0.92
N PRO A 91 -0.58 5.90 1.74
CA PRO A 91 -1.00 6.57 2.97
C PRO A 91 0.08 6.60 4.06
N TYR A 92 1.16 5.83 3.90
CA TYR A 92 2.26 5.70 4.86
C TYR A 92 3.56 6.35 4.40
N ARG A 93 3.54 7.13 3.33
CA ARG A 93 4.74 7.65 2.63
C ARG A 93 5.71 8.37 3.55
N GLU A 94 5.22 9.09 4.55
CA GLU A 94 6.02 9.86 5.51
C GLU A 94 6.52 9.01 6.70
N LEU A 95 5.91 7.85 6.93
CA LEU A 95 6.27 6.97 8.04
C LEU A 95 7.41 6.03 7.65
N VAL A 96 8.63 6.55 7.68
CA VAL A 96 9.87 5.85 7.30
C VAL A 96 10.86 5.90 8.47
N TYR A 97 11.45 4.75 8.83
CA TYR A 97 12.31 4.57 9.98
C TYR A 97 13.75 4.17 9.62
N VAL A 98 14.03 4.06 8.34
CA VAL A 98 15.33 3.65 7.78
C VAL A 98 15.83 4.71 6.82
N ASP A 99 17.14 4.70 6.53
CA ASP A 99 17.73 5.58 5.51
C ASP A 99 17.44 5.01 4.09
N ARG A 100 16.15 5.03 3.74
CA ARG A 100 15.66 4.60 2.42
C ARG A 100 14.53 5.53 1.99
N GLU A 101 14.65 6.05 0.80
CA GLU A 101 13.59 6.86 0.19
C GLU A 101 12.47 5.97 -0.36
N VAL A 102 11.21 6.37 -0.14
CA VAL A 102 10.05 5.76 -0.79
C VAL A 102 10.02 6.23 -2.24
N PRO A 103 10.16 5.34 -3.24
CA PRO A 103 10.15 5.73 -4.65
C PRO A 103 8.86 6.44 -5.04
N TYR A 104 8.97 7.46 -5.89
CA TYR A 104 7.83 8.06 -6.55
C TYR A 104 7.55 7.30 -7.85
N ILE A 105 6.57 6.41 -7.82
CA ILE A 105 6.34 5.44 -8.90
C ILE A 105 6.13 6.10 -10.28
N PRO A 106 5.48 7.28 -10.41
CA PRO A 106 5.36 7.94 -11.70
C PRO A 106 6.68 8.31 -12.40
N ASP A 107 7.81 8.33 -11.70
CA ASP A 107 9.13 8.54 -12.33
C ASP A 107 9.64 7.30 -13.08
N PHE A 108 9.07 6.13 -12.80
CA PHE A 108 9.44 4.83 -13.38
C PHE A 108 8.42 4.34 -14.41
N TYR A 109 7.14 4.66 -14.20
CA TYR A 109 6.04 4.14 -14.99
C TYR A 109 4.93 5.18 -15.17
N ASP A 110 4.68 5.57 -16.41
CA ASP A 110 3.74 6.66 -16.74
C ASP A 110 2.30 6.34 -16.38
N ASN A 111 1.86 5.10 -16.60
CA ASN A 111 0.50 4.64 -16.30
C ASN A 111 0.32 4.36 -14.80
N THR A 112 0.59 5.38 -13.97
CA THR A 112 0.46 5.30 -12.50
C THR A 112 -0.61 6.25 -12.00
N LEU A 113 -1.54 5.71 -11.22
CA LEU A 113 -2.54 6.45 -10.45
C LEU A 113 -2.10 6.46 -8.99
N ILE A 114 -2.15 7.60 -8.32
CA ILE A 114 -1.74 7.73 -6.92
C ILE A 114 -2.96 7.88 -6.06
N ALA A 115 -3.11 7.02 -5.05
CA ALA A 115 -4.07 7.17 -3.97
C ALA A 115 -3.34 7.59 -2.70
N TYR A 116 -3.74 8.72 -2.12
CA TYR A 116 -3.15 9.25 -0.90
C TYR A 116 -4.23 9.70 0.08
N SER A 117 -3.94 9.58 1.37
CA SER A 117 -4.80 10.13 2.41
C SER A 117 -4.00 10.71 3.57
N TRP A 118 -4.54 11.73 4.23
CA TRP A 118 -3.99 12.29 5.45
C TRP A 118 -4.37 11.51 6.71
N SER A 119 -4.95 10.33 6.54
CA SER A 119 -5.33 9.45 7.65
C SER A 119 -4.16 9.11 8.57
N LYS A 120 -2.94 9.04 8.01
CA LYS A 120 -1.73 8.63 8.74
C LYS A 120 -0.78 9.80 8.96
N SER A 121 -0.45 10.55 7.91
CA SER A 121 0.51 11.66 7.96
C SER A 121 0.04 12.84 8.83
N LEU A 122 -1.26 13.05 8.99
CA LEU A 122 -1.84 14.06 9.89
C LEU A 122 -2.67 13.47 11.03
N SER A 123 -2.68 12.15 11.20
CA SER A 123 -3.49 11.46 12.23
C SER A 123 -4.99 11.79 12.14
N LEU A 124 -5.53 11.90 10.93
CA LEU A 124 -6.93 12.26 10.65
C LEU A 124 -7.74 11.11 10.01
N PRO A 125 -7.69 9.85 10.53
CA PRO A 125 -8.39 8.75 9.88
C PRO A 125 -9.91 8.90 9.94
N GLY A 126 -10.44 9.54 10.99
CA GLY A 126 -11.88 9.78 11.17
C GLY A 126 -12.46 10.85 10.25
N GLU A 127 -11.62 11.74 9.73
CA GLU A 127 -12.06 12.89 8.94
C GLU A 127 -12.28 12.56 7.46
N ARG A 128 -11.92 11.37 7.03
CA ARG A 128 -12.19 10.80 5.70
C ARG A 128 -11.74 11.72 4.57
N ILE A 129 -10.47 12.10 4.57
CA ILE A 129 -9.90 13.02 3.56
C ILE A 129 -8.65 12.42 2.90
N GLY A 130 -8.62 12.47 1.58
CA GLY A 130 -7.54 12.01 0.71
C GLY A 130 -7.74 12.52 -0.70
N TYR A 131 -6.92 12.06 -1.62
CA TYR A 131 -7.04 12.39 -3.04
C TYR A 131 -6.56 11.23 -3.93
N ILE A 132 -7.02 11.25 -5.17
CA ILE A 132 -6.44 10.48 -6.27
C ILE A 132 -5.75 11.46 -7.20
N ALA A 133 -4.47 11.23 -7.49
CA ALA A 133 -3.75 11.99 -8.51
C ALA A 133 -3.58 11.13 -9.78
N ILE A 134 -3.93 11.72 -10.91
CA ILE A 134 -3.82 11.11 -12.22
C ILE A 134 -2.84 11.95 -13.05
N PRO A 135 -1.60 11.49 -13.24
CA PRO A 135 -0.61 12.22 -14.03
C PRO A 135 -1.08 12.40 -15.47
N LYS A 136 -0.85 13.59 -16.05
CA LYS A 136 -1.25 13.89 -17.43
C LYS A 136 -0.56 13.02 -18.48
N LYS A 137 0.57 12.42 -18.12
CA LYS A 137 1.35 11.51 -18.97
C LYS A 137 0.78 10.09 -19.01
N SER A 138 -0.15 9.75 -18.11
CA SER A 138 -0.82 8.45 -18.14
C SER A 138 -1.76 8.36 -19.34
N ASP A 139 -1.82 7.19 -19.95
CA ASP A 139 -2.77 6.92 -21.02
C ASP A 139 -4.20 7.16 -20.56
N ASN A 140 -5.02 7.76 -21.41
CA ASN A 140 -6.42 8.07 -21.14
C ASN A 140 -6.65 8.89 -19.84
N SER A 141 -5.70 9.77 -19.47
CA SER A 141 -5.75 10.50 -18.18
C SER A 141 -7.02 11.33 -17.99
N GLU A 142 -7.57 11.96 -19.05
CA GLU A 142 -8.80 12.75 -18.99
C GLU A 142 -10.04 11.88 -18.78
N GLU A 143 -10.12 10.76 -19.47
CA GLU A 143 -11.18 9.76 -19.29
C GLU A 143 -11.13 9.15 -17.90
N PHE A 144 -9.93 8.82 -17.40
CA PHE A 144 -9.74 8.33 -16.05
C PHE A 144 -10.19 9.35 -15.00
N PHE A 145 -9.81 10.62 -15.18
CA PHE A 145 -10.25 11.68 -14.26
C PHE A 145 -11.77 11.80 -14.24
N SER A 146 -12.39 11.81 -15.40
CA SER A 146 -13.86 11.88 -15.54
C SER A 146 -14.53 10.67 -14.90
N ALA A 147 -14.01 9.45 -15.13
CA ALA A 147 -14.52 8.23 -14.54
C ALA A 147 -14.35 8.23 -13.01
N ALA A 148 -13.22 8.69 -12.48
CA ALA A 148 -12.98 8.79 -11.04
C ALA A 148 -13.97 9.75 -10.35
N VAL A 149 -14.29 10.89 -10.98
CA VAL A 149 -15.29 11.83 -10.48
C VAL A 149 -16.68 11.17 -10.42
N VAL A 150 -17.07 10.42 -11.45
CA VAL A 150 -18.34 9.70 -11.48
C VAL A 150 -18.36 8.59 -10.42
N ALA A 151 -17.30 7.78 -10.34
CA ALA A 151 -17.16 6.69 -9.39
C ALA A 151 -17.27 7.20 -7.95
N ASN A 152 -16.58 8.30 -7.61
CA ASN A 152 -16.66 8.92 -6.29
C ASN A 152 -18.10 9.32 -5.92
N ARG A 153 -18.86 9.86 -6.86
CA ARG A 153 -20.29 10.18 -6.65
C ARG A 153 -21.16 8.95 -6.48
N VAL A 154 -20.92 7.91 -7.27
CA VAL A 154 -21.66 6.64 -7.20
C VAL A 154 -21.38 5.92 -5.89
N CYS A 155 -20.15 6.00 -5.38
CA CYS A 155 -19.80 5.46 -4.05
C CYS A 155 -20.43 6.24 -2.88
N GLY A 156 -21.00 7.42 -3.14
CA GLY A 156 -21.70 8.23 -2.13
C GLY A 156 -20.80 9.26 -1.43
N ASP A 157 -19.51 9.29 -1.72
CA ASP A 157 -18.57 10.21 -1.06
C ASP A 157 -18.67 11.66 -1.60
N THR A 158 -18.95 11.81 -2.87
CA THR A 158 -19.10 13.06 -3.63
C THR A 158 -17.88 13.99 -3.51
N ASN A 159 -17.59 14.51 -2.32
CA ASN A 159 -16.43 15.36 -2.00
C ASN A 159 -16.00 15.13 -0.55
N ALA A 160 -14.72 15.37 -0.28
CA ALA A 160 -14.24 15.46 1.11
C ALA A 160 -14.92 16.63 1.83
N PRO A 161 -15.13 16.56 3.16
CA PRO A 161 -15.75 17.66 3.93
C PRO A 161 -14.98 18.96 3.74
N SER A 162 -15.69 20.06 3.40
CA SER A 162 -15.08 21.35 3.06
C SER A 162 -14.23 21.93 4.19
N LEU A 163 -14.68 21.77 5.45
CA LEU A 163 -13.89 22.17 6.61
C LEU A 163 -12.53 21.44 6.64
N MET A 164 -12.53 20.13 6.38
CA MET A 164 -11.30 19.33 6.40
C MET A 164 -10.37 19.69 5.24
N GLN A 165 -10.89 20.06 4.09
CA GLN A 165 -10.05 20.58 2.99
C GLN A 165 -9.29 21.85 3.43
N LEU A 166 -9.96 22.79 4.12
CA LEU A 166 -9.33 24.00 4.65
C LEU A 166 -8.34 23.70 5.80
N VAL A 167 -8.63 22.70 6.62
CA VAL A 167 -7.70 22.25 7.68
C VAL A 167 -6.43 21.67 7.06
N VAL A 168 -6.58 20.77 6.10
CA VAL A 168 -5.44 20.15 5.41
C VAL A 168 -4.59 21.20 4.71
N GLU A 169 -5.20 22.17 4.00
CA GLU A 169 -4.49 23.29 3.37
C GLU A 169 -3.58 24.03 4.36
N ARG A 170 -4.03 24.22 5.60
CA ARG A 170 -3.27 24.88 6.67
C ARG A 170 -2.22 24.00 7.33
N CYS A 171 -2.32 22.70 7.15
CA CYS A 171 -1.48 21.68 7.78
C CYS A 171 -0.56 20.95 6.79
N MET A 172 -0.37 21.47 5.57
CA MET A 172 0.43 20.80 4.54
C MET A 172 1.89 20.57 4.97
N ASP A 173 2.44 21.44 5.81
CA ASP A 173 3.81 21.32 6.34
C ASP A 173 3.87 20.58 7.68
N ALA A 174 2.72 20.17 8.23
CA ALA A 174 2.68 19.44 9.48
C ALA A 174 2.99 17.95 9.26
N GLN A 175 3.64 17.34 10.22
CA GLN A 175 4.00 15.93 10.21
C GLN A 175 3.67 15.29 11.55
N VAL A 176 3.40 13.99 11.54
CA VAL A 176 3.34 13.20 12.76
C VAL A 176 4.72 13.10 13.40
N ASP A 177 4.75 12.76 14.67
CA ASP A 177 6.00 12.55 15.43
C ASP A 177 6.66 11.24 14.95
N ILE A 178 7.45 11.30 13.88
CA ILE A 178 8.17 10.16 13.32
C ILE A 178 9.08 9.48 14.37
N PRO A 179 9.89 10.22 15.16
CA PRO A 179 10.69 9.63 16.22
C PRO A 179 9.87 8.82 17.24
N TYR A 180 8.66 9.25 17.57
CA TYR A 180 7.76 8.51 18.45
C TYR A 180 7.34 7.17 17.83
N TYR A 181 6.93 7.17 16.57
CA TYR A 181 6.56 5.93 15.86
C TYR A 181 7.75 4.99 15.69
N GLU A 182 8.91 5.52 15.32
CA GLU A 182 10.17 4.76 15.20
C GLU A 182 10.55 4.09 16.53
N LYS A 183 10.47 4.84 17.64
CA LYS A 183 10.73 4.30 18.97
C LYS A 183 9.78 3.16 19.29
N ASN A 184 8.48 3.35 19.07
CA ASN A 184 7.47 2.31 19.33
C ASN A 184 7.72 1.06 18.49
N ALA A 185 8.09 1.23 17.20
CA ALA A 185 8.42 0.13 16.31
C ALA A 185 9.64 -0.67 16.83
N LYS A 186 10.71 0.02 17.25
CA LYS A 186 11.91 -0.61 17.81
C LYS A 186 11.64 -1.32 19.13
N ASP A 187 10.88 -0.67 20.02
CA ASP A 187 10.53 -1.25 21.32
C ASP A 187 9.68 -2.51 21.15
N LEU A 188 8.65 -2.45 20.29
CA LEU A 188 7.78 -3.59 20.03
C LEU A 188 8.55 -4.74 19.35
N TYR A 189 9.38 -4.43 18.34
CA TYR A 189 10.25 -5.41 17.70
C TYR A 189 11.13 -6.13 18.72
N LYS A 190 11.77 -5.37 19.60
CA LYS A 190 12.60 -5.94 20.68
C LYS A 190 11.80 -6.83 21.62
N ILE A 191 10.61 -6.40 22.04
CA ILE A 191 9.76 -7.17 22.97
C ILE A 191 9.39 -8.52 22.35
N VAL A 192 8.93 -8.54 21.08
CA VAL A 192 8.48 -9.78 20.44
C VAL A 192 9.66 -10.70 20.12
N THR A 193 10.80 -10.17 19.72
CA THR A 193 12.01 -10.98 19.43
C THR A 193 12.65 -11.52 20.70
N ASP A 194 12.68 -10.75 21.81
CA ASP A 194 13.11 -11.23 23.12
C ASP A 194 12.19 -12.36 23.64
N ALA A 195 10.91 -12.33 23.28
CA ALA A 195 9.96 -13.40 23.56
C ALA A 195 10.09 -14.64 22.65
N GLY A 196 11.00 -14.62 21.68
CA GLY A 196 11.30 -15.73 20.80
C GLY A 196 10.49 -15.79 19.49
N PHE A 197 9.75 -14.73 19.17
CA PHE A 197 9.06 -14.64 17.89
C PHE A 197 10.03 -14.22 16.78
N ASP A 198 9.82 -14.77 15.58
CA ASP A 198 10.43 -14.30 14.34
C ASP A 198 9.62 -13.11 13.80
N ALA A 199 10.27 -11.99 13.60
CA ALA A 199 9.61 -10.74 13.18
C ALA A 199 10.42 -10.03 12.08
N LEU A 200 9.72 -9.40 11.15
CA LEU A 200 10.36 -8.53 10.17
C LEU A 200 10.79 -7.21 10.85
N VAL A 201 12.02 -6.79 10.58
CA VAL A 201 12.49 -5.47 11.05
C VAL A 201 11.62 -4.38 10.43
N PRO A 202 10.90 -3.55 11.21
CA PRO A 202 10.04 -2.53 10.66
C PRO A 202 10.85 -1.43 9.99
N GLN A 203 10.54 -1.17 8.72
CA GLN A 203 11.18 -0.12 7.92
C GLN A 203 10.31 1.13 7.83
N GLY A 204 8.98 0.97 7.86
CA GLY A 204 8.02 2.05 7.76
C GLY A 204 6.62 1.62 8.16
N ALA A 205 5.64 2.45 7.87
CA ALA A 205 4.24 2.33 8.31
C ALA A 205 4.12 2.27 9.85
N PHE A 206 3.19 1.53 10.41
CA PHE A 206 3.07 1.33 11.87
C PHE A 206 2.60 -0.10 12.20
N TYR A 207 3.03 -1.05 11.39
CA TYR A 207 2.79 -2.48 11.58
C TYR A 207 4.08 -3.17 11.97
N LEU A 208 3.95 -4.21 12.78
CA LEU A 208 5.02 -5.17 13.02
C LEU A 208 4.53 -6.52 12.49
N TRP A 209 5.21 -7.03 11.49
CA TRP A 209 4.92 -8.32 10.89
C TRP A 209 5.66 -9.41 11.65
N ILE A 210 4.93 -10.34 12.26
CA ILE A 210 5.50 -11.47 13.00
C ILE A 210 5.09 -12.80 12.33
N LYS A 211 5.98 -13.77 12.37
CA LYS A 211 5.68 -15.12 11.93
C LYS A 211 4.97 -15.88 13.04
N SER A 212 3.82 -16.44 12.73
CA SER A 212 3.09 -17.29 13.67
C SER A 212 3.93 -18.52 14.04
N PRO A 213 4.12 -18.85 15.32
CA PRO A 213 4.79 -20.06 15.76
C PRO A 213 3.92 -21.31 15.58
N VAL A 214 2.63 -21.14 15.27
CA VAL A 214 1.65 -22.20 15.03
C VAL A 214 1.14 -22.13 13.60
N ALA A 215 0.68 -23.25 13.06
CA ALA A 215 0.28 -23.37 11.66
C ALA A 215 -0.98 -22.55 11.31
N ASP A 216 -1.91 -22.43 12.25
CA ASP A 216 -3.09 -21.56 12.12
C ASP A 216 -2.87 -20.29 12.97
N GLU A 217 -2.67 -19.17 12.30
CA GLU A 217 -2.47 -17.87 12.97
C GLU A 217 -3.65 -17.47 13.87
N LYS A 218 -4.84 -17.98 13.61
CA LYS A 218 -6.03 -17.72 14.42
C LYS A 218 -5.91 -18.27 15.83
N GLU A 219 -5.17 -19.37 16.01
CA GLU A 219 -4.88 -19.92 17.33
C GLU A 219 -3.99 -18.95 18.13
N LEU A 220 -2.98 -18.35 17.47
CA LEU A 220 -2.14 -17.33 18.11
C LEU A 220 -2.97 -16.08 18.49
N VAL A 221 -3.81 -15.60 17.56
CA VAL A 221 -4.68 -14.43 17.81
C VAL A 221 -5.64 -14.70 18.96
N ALA A 222 -6.22 -15.91 19.05
CA ALA A 222 -7.10 -16.29 20.14
C ALA A 222 -6.37 -16.33 21.49
N ALA A 223 -5.20 -16.97 21.55
CA ALA A 223 -4.37 -17.05 22.75
C ALA A 223 -3.92 -15.64 23.22
N ALA A 224 -3.50 -14.79 22.29
CA ALA A 224 -3.13 -13.40 22.57
C ALA A 224 -4.30 -12.62 23.18
N LYS A 225 -5.52 -12.81 22.63
CA LYS A 225 -6.73 -12.15 23.14
C LYS A 225 -7.06 -12.56 24.57
N ASP A 226 -6.85 -13.84 24.94
CA ASP A 226 -7.04 -14.31 26.32
C ASP A 226 -6.08 -13.61 27.29
N GLU A 227 -4.88 -13.26 26.84
CA GLU A 227 -3.89 -12.46 27.56
C GLU A 227 -4.11 -10.93 27.40
N ARG A 228 -5.23 -10.50 26.82
CA ARG A 228 -5.60 -9.09 26.56
C ARG A 228 -4.67 -8.38 25.55
N ILE A 229 -4.04 -9.12 24.68
CA ILE A 229 -3.26 -8.61 23.54
C ILE A 229 -4.12 -8.73 22.29
N LEU A 230 -4.38 -7.59 21.63
CA LEU A 230 -5.12 -7.57 20.36
C LEU A 230 -4.11 -7.61 19.21
N MET A 231 -4.26 -8.62 18.37
CA MET A 231 -3.51 -8.79 17.13
C MET A 231 -4.49 -8.78 15.93
N VAL A 232 -4.03 -8.36 14.77
CA VAL A 232 -4.77 -8.33 13.50
C VAL A 232 -4.03 -9.10 12.43
#